data_a44e02f9433ae00509f085d83e1c3582
#
_entry.id   a44e02f9433ae00509f085d83e1c3582
#
_cell.length_a   1.000
_cell.length_b   1.000
_cell.length_c   1.000
_cell.angle_alpha   90.00
_cell.angle_beta   90.00
_cell.angle_gamma   90.00
#
_symmetry.space_group_name_H-M   'P 1'
#
loop_
_entity.id
_entity.type
_entity.pdbx_description
1 polymer ?
#
loop_
_entity_poly.entity_id
_entity_poly.type
_entity_poly.pdbx_seq_one_letter_code
_entity_poly.pdbx_strand_id
1 'polypeptide(L)'
;MEVHHHSHTARKKWRHYFWEFLMLFLAVFCGFLAENFREHQIEKDRAKQYIVSLYEDLKNDTTRINQLIGYDDKKIEALSNMYTCYDTVMKNLRSTACMGVLVIHSRSNKGFVLTDRTLKQLANAGGYRLLNKEDADSIIVYENLYKGYLDFQTTVFQGAQDNVRNTLNQIADFKVMAPISLLRLLWLMIQQAAC
;
A
#
# COMPACT_ATOMS: atom_id res chain seq x y z
N MET A 1 78.95 6.10 47.99
CA MET A 1 77.91 5.66 47.00
C MET A 1 76.81 4.95 47.78
N GLU A 2 75.71 5.66 48.07
CA GLU A 2 74.57 5.07 48.76
C GLU A 2 73.58 4.61 47.72
N VAL A 3 73.34 3.30 47.75
CA VAL A 3 72.31 2.64 46.90
C VAL A 3 71.01 2.72 47.63
N HIS A 4 70.11 3.63 47.16
CA HIS A 4 68.73 3.67 47.63
C HIS A 4 68.00 2.43 47.17
N HIS A 5 67.70 1.52 48.12
CA HIS A 5 66.76 0.45 47.96
C HIS A 5 65.35 1.03 47.83
N HIS A 6 64.80 0.96 46.66
CA HIS A 6 63.38 1.21 46.44
C HIS A 6 62.53 0.20 47.24
N SER A 7 61.72 0.74 48.13
CA SER A 7 60.78 0.01 48.98
C SER A 7 59.86 -0.90 48.13
N HIS A 8 59.74 -2.13 48.56
CA HIS A 8 58.87 -3.16 48.00
C HIS A 8 57.45 -2.62 47.90
N THR A 9 56.91 -2.67 46.68
CA THR A 9 55.47 -2.46 46.43
C THR A 9 54.67 -3.41 47.29
N ALA A 10 53.87 -2.85 48.20
CA ALA A 10 53.02 -3.60 49.11
C ALA A 10 52.13 -4.56 48.32
N ARG A 11 52.18 -5.86 48.60
CA ARG A 11 51.28 -6.88 48.03
C ARG A 11 49.86 -6.36 48.15
N LYS A 12 49.28 -5.90 47.05
CA LYS A 12 47.85 -5.53 46.97
C LYS A 12 47.07 -6.75 47.41
N LYS A 13 46.31 -6.62 48.49
CA LYS A 13 45.49 -7.72 49.03
C LYS A 13 44.49 -8.15 47.97
N TRP A 14 44.27 -9.43 47.78
CA TRP A 14 43.32 -10.02 46.79
C TRP A 14 41.96 -9.34 46.75
N ARG A 15 41.45 -8.83 47.89
CA ARG A 15 40.25 -7.98 48.00
C ARG A 15 40.31 -6.73 47.10
N HIS A 16 41.47 -6.13 46.88
CA HIS A 16 41.62 -4.95 46.01
C HIS A 16 41.37 -5.32 44.54
N TYR A 17 41.97 -6.44 44.07
CA TYR A 17 41.72 -6.93 42.72
C TYR A 17 40.30 -7.34 42.47
N PHE A 18 39.63 -7.90 43.49
CA PHE A 18 38.20 -8.23 43.41
C PHE A 18 37.34 -6.96 43.25
N TRP A 19 37.62 -5.87 43.99
CA TRP A 19 36.93 -4.61 43.83
C TRP A 19 37.22 -3.92 42.51
N GLU A 20 38.45 -3.95 42.03
CA GLU A 20 38.83 -3.45 40.70
C GLU A 20 38.07 -4.18 39.58
N PHE A 21 38.04 -5.53 39.65
CA PHE A 21 37.26 -6.37 38.73
C PHE A 21 35.79 -6.08 38.81
N LEU A 22 35.22 -6.00 40.03
CA LEU A 22 33.79 -5.74 40.23
C LEU A 22 33.37 -4.38 39.64
N MET A 23 34.18 -3.34 39.81
CA MET A 23 33.90 -2.00 39.26
C MET A 23 33.94 -2.01 37.73
N LEU A 24 34.92 -2.67 37.13
CA LEU A 24 34.99 -2.84 35.68
C LEU A 24 33.81 -3.64 35.15
N PHE A 25 33.48 -4.75 35.79
CA PHE A 25 32.31 -5.58 35.45
C PHE A 25 31.03 -4.79 35.53
N LEU A 26 30.80 -4.05 36.63
CA LEU A 26 29.60 -3.22 36.78
C LEU A 26 29.53 -2.13 35.73
N ALA A 27 30.64 -1.48 35.37
CA ALA A 27 30.65 -0.45 34.33
C ALA A 27 30.21 -1.01 32.97
N VAL A 28 30.76 -2.19 32.58
CA VAL A 28 30.36 -2.85 31.32
C VAL A 28 28.92 -3.35 31.40
N PHE A 29 28.52 -3.94 32.53
CA PHE A 29 27.15 -4.45 32.73
C PHE A 29 26.12 -3.31 32.69
N CYS A 30 26.38 -2.19 33.36
CA CYS A 30 25.50 -1.01 33.30
C CYS A 30 25.42 -0.42 31.90
N GLY A 31 26.54 -0.39 31.16
CA GLY A 31 26.57 0.03 29.76
C GLY A 31 25.68 -0.86 28.87
N PHE A 32 25.80 -2.18 29.04
CA PHE A 32 24.96 -3.16 28.33
C PHE A 32 23.46 -3.01 28.66
N LEU A 33 23.13 -2.84 29.96
CA LEU A 33 21.74 -2.61 30.36
C LEU A 33 21.17 -1.31 29.79
N ALA A 34 21.95 -0.22 29.82
CA ALA A 34 21.54 1.05 29.27
C ALA A 34 21.29 0.98 27.75
N GLU A 35 22.17 0.27 27.02
CA GLU A 35 22.00 0.06 25.57
C GLU A 35 20.79 -0.79 25.25
N ASN A 36 20.59 -1.92 25.98
CA ASN A 36 19.43 -2.77 25.80
C ASN A 36 18.11 -2.02 26.08
N PHE A 37 18.10 -1.16 27.10
CA PHE A 37 16.92 -0.34 27.42
C PHE A 37 16.66 0.69 26.30
N ARG A 38 17.72 1.34 25.81
CA ARG A 38 17.63 2.30 24.70
C ARG A 38 17.10 1.63 23.41
N GLU A 39 17.63 0.46 23.07
CA GLU A 39 17.19 -0.29 21.89
C GLU A 39 15.70 -0.66 21.99
N HIS A 40 15.25 -1.11 23.14
CA HIS A 40 13.84 -1.46 23.38
C HIS A 40 12.91 -0.24 23.24
N GLN A 41 13.33 0.95 23.66
CA GLN A 41 12.58 2.18 23.45
C GLN A 41 12.49 2.55 21.96
N ILE A 42 13.60 2.46 21.24
CA ILE A 42 13.66 2.73 19.79
C ILE A 42 12.74 1.76 19.02
N GLU A 43 12.74 0.48 19.39
CA GLU A 43 11.85 -0.51 18.78
C GLU A 43 10.38 -0.19 19.01
N LYS A 44 9.98 0.21 20.22
CA LYS A 44 8.61 0.64 20.53
C LYS A 44 8.19 1.87 19.71
N ASP A 45 9.07 2.85 19.58
CA ASP A 45 8.78 4.06 18.80
C ASP A 45 8.64 3.73 17.31
N ARG A 46 9.47 2.86 16.78
CA ARG A 46 9.35 2.35 15.40
C ARG A 46 8.03 1.60 15.18
N ALA A 47 7.66 0.70 16.09
CA ALA A 47 6.38 -0.01 16.04
C ALA A 47 5.21 0.97 15.96
N LYS A 48 5.21 1.99 16.83
CA LYS A 48 4.18 3.03 16.85
C LYS A 48 4.12 3.81 15.52
N GLN A 49 5.29 4.18 14.96
CA GLN A 49 5.36 4.87 13.68
C GLN A 49 4.79 4.02 12.54
N TYR A 50 5.07 2.71 12.52
CA TYR A 50 4.50 1.79 11.52
C TYR A 50 2.98 1.72 11.62
N ILE A 51 2.43 1.60 12.84
CA ILE A 51 0.97 1.55 13.03
C ILE A 51 0.30 2.85 12.58
N VAL A 52 0.87 4.01 12.92
CA VAL A 52 0.32 5.31 12.49
C VAL A 52 0.35 5.44 10.96
N SER A 53 1.49 5.10 10.34
CA SER A 53 1.63 5.16 8.88
C SER A 53 0.68 4.19 8.18
N LEU A 54 0.51 2.97 8.72
CA LEU A 54 -0.41 1.98 8.19
C LEU A 54 -1.87 2.45 8.30
N TYR A 55 -2.22 3.07 9.42
CA TYR A 55 -3.56 3.65 9.60
C TYR A 55 -3.87 4.72 8.55
N GLU A 56 -2.90 5.60 8.26
CA GLU A 56 -3.04 6.61 7.21
C GLU A 56 -3.17 5.99 5.82
N ASP A 57 -2.33 4.98 5.51
CA ASP A 57 -2.40 4.25 4.25
C ASP A 57 -3.78 3.58 4.08
N LEU A 58 -4.30 2.88 5.10
CA LEU A 58 -5.62 2.24 5.10
C LEU A 58 -6.78 3.24 4.97
N LYS A 59 -6.67 4.40 5.61
CA LYS A 59 -7.67 5.47 5.50
C LYS A 59 -7.75 6.00 4.06
N ASN A 60 -6.61 6.22 3.44
CA ASN A 60 -6.52 6.64 2.04
C ASN A 60 -7.07 5.57 1.10
N ASP A 61 -6.73 4.32 1.33
CA ASP A 61 -7.20 3.19 0.54
C ASP A 61 -8.71 2.99 0.67
N THR A 62 -9.27 3.13 1.87
CA THR A 62 -10.72 3.10 2.09
C THR A 62 -11.43 4.20 1.30
N THR A 63 -10.86 5.40 1.27
CA THR A 63 -11.41 6.51 0.48
C THR A 63 -11.40 6.19 -1.01
N ARG A 64 -10.31 5.61 -1.53
CA ARG A 64 -10.18 5.20 -2.93
C ARG A 64 -11.15 4.08 -3.29
N ILE A 65 -11.33 3.09 -2.41
CA ILE A 65 -12.29 2.00 -2.61
C ILE A 65 -13.70 2.55 -2.71
N ASN A 66 -14.11 3.47 -1.83
CA ASN A 66 -15.43 4.09 -1.89
C ASN A 66 -15.65 4.88 -3.19
N GLN A 67 -14.62 5.58 -3.68
CA GLN A 67 -14.70 6.26 -4.98
C GLN A 67 -14.80 5.25 -6.14
N LEU A 68 -14.12 4.10 -6.05
CA LEU A 68 -14.18 3.04 -7.04
C LEU A 68 -15.56 2.39 -7.08
N ILE A 69 -16.15 2.09 -5.91
CA ILE A 69 -17.53 1.56 -5.80
C ILE A 69 -18.50 2.52 -6.48
N GLY A 70 -18.45 3.81 -6.16
CA GLY A 70 -19.32 4.80 -6.79
C GLY A 70 -19.10 4.97 -8.31
N TYR A 71 -17.89 4.67 -8.80
CA TYR A 71 -17.63 4.60 -10.23
C TYR A 71 -18.26 3.35 -10.86
N ASP A 72 -18.11 2.20 -10.22
CA ASP A 72 -18.63 0.93 -10.72
C ASP A 72 -20.15 0.91 -10.69
N ASP A 73 -20.82 1.50 -9.68
CA ASP A 73 -22.27 1.66 -9.62
C ASP A 73 -22.79 2.43 -10.84
N LYS A 74 -22.16 3.55 -11.17
CA LYS A 74 -22.52 4.34 -12.37
C LYS A 74 -22.27 3.58 -13.66
N LYS A 75 -21.23 2.75 -13.70
CA LYS A 75 -20.93 1.90 -14.84
C LYS A 75 -21.97 0.80 -15.01
N ILE A 76 -22.38 0.15 -13.92
CA ILE A 76 -23.43 -0.88 -13.90
C ILE A 76 -24.75 -0.27 -14.38
N GLU A 77 -25.13 0.90 -13.87
CA GLU A 77 -26.32 1.61 -14.31
C GLU A 77 -26.28 1.92 -15.82
N ALA A 78 -25.16 2.44 -16.32
CA ALA A 78 -24.98 2.73 -17.73
C ALA A 78 -25.07 1.48 -18.61
N LEU A 79 -24.49 0.35 -18.15
CA LEU A 79 -24.51 -0.91 -18.87
C LEU A 79 -25.89 -1.60 -18.80
N SER A 80 -26.62 -1.50 -17.70
CA SER A 80 -27.98 -2.05 -17.57
C SER A 80 -28.98 -1.40 -18.54
N ASN A 81 -28.73 -0.15 -18.92
CA ASN A 81 -29.51 0.54 -19.95
C ASN A 81 -29.17 0.13 -21.40
N MET A 82 -28.25 -0.84 -21.59
CA MET A 82 -27.76 -1.26 -22.90
C MET A 82 -28.87 -1.82 -23.80
N TYR A 83 -29.77 -2.63 -23.25
CA TYR A 83 -30.87 -3.22 -24.01
C TYR A 83 -31.83 -2.16 -24.50
N THR A 84 -32.19 -1.19 -23.67
CA THR A 84 -33.03 -0.06 -24.06
C THR A 84 -32.39 0.80 -25.15
N CYS A 85 -31.07 1.00 -25.04
CA CYS A 85 -30.30 1.72 -26.05
C CYS A 85 -30.28 0.95 -27.38
N TYR A 86 -30.01 -0.36 -27.34
CA TYR A 86 -30.01 -1.22 -28.53
C TYR A 86 -31.36 -1.19 -29.24
N ASP A 87 -32.47 -1.36 -28.51
CA ASP A 87 -33.82 -1.30 -29.08
C ASP A 87 -34.14 0.05 -29.71
N THR A 88 -33.66 1.15 -29.11
CA THR A 88 -33.85 2.49 -29.62
C THR A 88 -33.08 2.72 -30.91
N VAL A 89 -31.83 2.23 -30.99
CA VAL A 89 -30.97 2.33 -32.18
C VAL A 89 -31.52 1.49 -33.31
N MET A 90 -31.98 0.28 -33.03
CA MET A 90 -32.57 -0.61 -34.03
C MET A 90 -33.88 -0.05 -34.62
N LYS A 91 -34.68 0.67 -33.81
CA LYS A 91 -35.92 1.33 -34.27
C LYS A 91 -35.66 2.68 -34.96
N ASN A 92 -34.55 3.34 -34.64
CA ASN A 92 -34.29 4.71 -35.12
C ASN A 92 -32.79 4.86 -35.44
N LEU A 93 -32.40 4.52 -36.65
CA LEU A 93 -31.00 4.49 -37.16
C LEU A 93 -30.21 5.81 -36.98
N ARG A 94 -30.84 6.89 -36.50
CA ARG A 94 -30.20 8.21 -36.33
C ARG A 94 -29.61 8.45 -34.95
N SER A 95 -29.87 7.61 -33.93
CA SER A 95 -29.42 7.85 -32.56
C SER A 95 -28.29 6.90 -32.16
N THR A 96 -27.08 7.15 -32.62
CA THR A 96 -25.87 6.40 -32.25
C THR A 96 -25.24 6.89 -30.94
N ALA A 97 -25.75 7.99 -30.35
CA ALA A 97 -25.14 8.63 -29.17
C ALA A 97 -25.13 7.70 -27.94
N CYS A 98 -26.21 6.93 -27.70
CA CYS A 98 -26.25 6.00 -26.58
C CYS A 98 -25.27 4.83 -26.76
N MET A 99 -25.07 4.34 -27.98
CA MET A 99 -24.06 3.30 -28.26
C MET A 99 -22.63 3.79 -27.97
N GLY A 100 -22.34 5.05 -28.31
CA GLY A 100 -21.06 5.67 -27.99
C GLY A 100 -20.77 5.69 -26.48
N VAL A 101 -21.76 6.03 -25.65
CA VAL A 101 -21.66 6.01 -24.19
C VAL A 101 -21.41 4.59 -23.68
N LEU A 102 -22.12 3.61 -24.20
CA LEU A 102 -21.97 2.20 -23.83
C LEU A 102 -20.58 1.66 -24.15
N VAL A 103 -20.08 1.94 -25.34
CA VAL A 103 -18.73 1.53 -25.75
C VAL A 103 -17.66 2.13 -24.83
N ILE A 104 -17.81 3.41 -24.44
CA ILE A 104 -16.89 4.05 -23.51
C ILE A 104 -16.93 3.36 -22.13
N HIS A 105 -18.13 3.12 -21.57
CA HIS A 105 -18.28 2.49 -20.26
C HIS A 105 -17.82 1.02 -20.27
N SER A 106 -18.09 0.27 -21.31
CA SER A 106 -17.66 -1.13 -21.41
C SER A 106 -16.14 -1.28 -21.55
N ARG A 107 -15.46 -0.32 -22.18
CA ARG A 107 -13.99 -0.32 -22.35
C ARG A 107 -13.23 0.28 -21.17
N SER A 108 -13.85 1.18 -20.41
CA SER A 108 -13.20 1.83 -19.28
C SER A 108 -13.23 0.92 -18.06
N ASN A 109 -12.11 0.82 -17.38
CA ASN A 109 -12.00 0.16 -16.10
C ASN A 109 -11.07 0.95 -15.19
N LYS A 110 -11.39 0.96 -13.90
CA LYS A 110 -10.52 1.48 -12.86
C LYS A 110 -10.18 0.32 -11.93
N GLY A 111 -8.92 0.00 -11.81
CA GLY A 111 -8.43 -0.96 -10.82
C GLY A 111 -8.14 -0.28 -9.49
N PHE A 112 -8.25 -1.03 -8.41
CA PHE A 112 -7.76 -0.61 -7.12
C PHE A 112 -6.26 -0.91 -7.02
N VAL A 113 -5.49 0.07 -6.56
CA VAL A 113 -4.06 -0.09 -6.25
C VAL A 113 -3.86 0.27 -4.79
N LEU A 114 -3.39 -0.70 -4.03
CA LEU A 114 -3.08 -0.56 -2.61
C LEU A 114 -1.92 0.42 -2.38
N THR A 115 -1.99 1.15 -1.29
CA THR A 115 -0.84 1.88 -0.75
C THR A 115 0.03 0.93 0.06
N ASP A 116 0.97 0.25 -0.61
CA ASP A 116 1.75 -0.85 -0.03
C ASP A 116 3.09 -0.43 0.60
N ARG A 117 3.36 0.88 0.67
CA ARG A 117 4.63 1.42 1.16
C ARG A 117 4.95 0.96 2.57
N THR A 118 4.02 1.14 3.51
CA THR A 118 4.21 0.75 4.92
C THR A 118 4.28 -0.77 5.08
N LEU A 119 3.46 -1.52 4.34
CA LEU A 119 3.48 -2.98 4.33
C LEU A 119 4.84 -3.54 3.87
N LYS A 120 5.38 -3.00 2.78
CA LYS A 120 6.71 -3.37 2.28
C LYS A 120 7.82 -3.02 3.27
N GLN A 121 7.74 -1.89 3.96
CA GLN A 121 8.68 -1.54 5.01
C GLN A 121 8.62 -2.50 6.18
N LEU A 122 7.41 -2.85 6.65
CA LEU A 122 7.21 -3.85 7.70
C LEU A 122 7.80 -5.20 7.33
N ALA A 123 7.52 -5.69 6.12
CA ALA A 123 8.03 -6.98 5.64
C ALA A 123 9.57 -6.99 5.54
N ASN A 124 10.15 -5.97 4.89
CA ASN A 124 11.58 -5.93 4.59
C ASN A 124 12.45 -5.63 5.82
N ALA A 125 11.96 -4.82 6.75
CA ALA A 125 12.68 -4.46 7.96
C ALA A 125 12.47 -5.44 9.12
N GLY A 126 11.75 -6.55 8.91
CA GLY A 126 11.35 -7.47 9.99
C GLY A 126 10.43 -6.79 11.00
N GLY A 127 9.69 -5.77 10.58
CA GLY A 127 8.86 -4.92 11.44
C GLY A 127 7.70 -5.67 12.09
N TYR A 128 7.25 -6.80 11.53
CA TYR A 128 6.20 -7.64 12.13
C TYR A 128 6.56 -8.13 13.54
N ARG A 129 7.84 -8.38 13.83
CA ARG A 129 8.31 -8.77 15.17
C ARG A 129 8.14 -7.67 16.21
N LEU A 130 8.03 -6.41 15.78
CA LEU A 130 7.87 -5.25 16.66
C LEU A 130 6.41 -5.02 17.06
N LEU A 131 5.48 -5.65 16.35
CA LEU A 131 4.04 -5.57 16.58
C LEU A 131 3.59 -6.66 17.55
N ASN A 132 2.45 -6.45 18.20
CA ASN A 132 1.80 -7.54 18.89
C ASN A 132 1.29 -8.59 17.88
N LYS A 133 1.05 -9.80 18.33
CA LYS A 133 0.67 -10.92 17.47
C LYS A 133 -0.65 -10.64 16.74
N GLU A 134 -1.63 -10.08 17.43
CA GLU A 134 -2.98 -9.83 16.87
C GLU A 134 -2.94 -8.81 15.74
N ASP A 135 -2.17 -7.73 15.89
CA ASP A 135 -1.97 -6.73 14.85
C ASP A 135 -1.21 -7.31 13.66
N ALA A 136 -0.14 -8.06 13.90
CA ALA A 136 0.63 -8.71 12.84
C ALA A 136 -0.22 -9.70 12.04
N ASP A 137 -1.00 -10.55 12.70
CA ASP A 137 -1.90 -11.52 12.06
C ASP A 137 -2.98 -10.79 11.23
N SER A 138 -3.55 -9.69 11.75
CA SER A 138 -4.54 -8.88 11.03
C SER A 138 -3.97 -8.26 9.74
N ILE A 139 -2.74 -7.77 9.81
CA ILE A 139 -2.04 -7.21 8.63
C ILE A 139 -1.77 -8.29 7.59
N ILE A 140 -1.35 -9.48 8.01
CA ILE A 140 -1.11 -10.62 7.10
C ILE A 140 -2.41 -11.04 6.41
N VAL A 141 -3.54 -11.09 7.14
CA VAL A 141 -4.85 -11.39 6.56
C VAL A 141 -5.22 -10.33 5.51
N TYR A 142 -5.03 -9.06 5.82
CA TYR A 142 -5.28 -7.97 4.87
C TYR A 142 -4.42 -8.08 3.60
N GLU A 143 -3.11 -8.36 3.73
CA GLU A 143 -2.24 -8.60 2.57
C GLU A 143 -2.70 -9.77 1.71
N ASN A 144 -3.14 -10.87 2.33
CA ASN A 144 -3.61 -12.04 1.60
C ASN A 144 -4.92 -11.77 0.85
N LEU A 145 -5.85 -11.03 1.46
CA LEU A 145 -7.07 -10.59 0.79
C LEU A 145 -6.76 -9.70 -0.42
N TYR A 146 -5.80 -8.78 -0.27
CA TYR A 146 -5.38 -7.94 -1.38
C TYR A 146 -4.72 -8.73 -2.52
N LYS A 147 -3.86 -9.70 -2.20
CA LYS A 147 -3.24 -10.59 -3.20
C LYS A 147 -4.31 -11.39 -3.96
N GLY A 148 -5.31 -11.92 -3.25
CA GLY A 148 -6.45 -12.60 -3.86
C GLY A 148 -7.27 -11.69 -4.79
N TYR A 149 -7.48 -10.42 -4.39
CA TYR A 149 -8.12 -9.43 -5.24
C TYR A 149 -7.31 -9.12 -6.51
N LEU A 150 -5.99 -8.95 -6.39
CA LEU A 150 -5.12 -8.73 -7.55
C LEU A 150 -5.15 -9.89 -8.52
N ASP A 151 -5.10 -11.12 -8.01
CA ASP A 151 -5.18 -12.32 -8.82
C ASP A 151 -6.52 -12.40 -9.58
N PHE A 152 -7.63 -12.15 -8.91
CA PHE A 152 -8.94 -12.04 -9.52
C PHE A 152 -8.98 -10.93 -10.59
N GLN A 153 -8.45 -9.73 -10.28
CA GLN A 153 -8.44 -8.60 -11.21
C GLN A 153 -7.63 -8.90 -12.47
N THR A 154 -6.48 -9.55 -12.33
CA THR A 154 -5.58 -9.83 -13.47
C THR A 154 -6.00 -11.04 -14.29
N THR A 155 -6.50 -12.08 -13.64
CA THR A 155 -6.79 -13.34 -14.31
C THR A 155 -8.23 -13.38 -14.86
N VAL A 156 -9.19 -13.06 -14.03
CA VAL A 156 -10.62 -13.21 -14.39
C VAL A 156 -11.16 -11.93 -15.04
N PHE A 157 -10.99 -10.83 -14.34
CA PHE A 157 -11.64 -9.58 -14.75
C PHE A 157 -11.00 -8.98 -16.01
N GLN A 158 -9.67 -9.01 -16.11
CA GLN A 158 -8.95 -8.49 -17.27
C GLN A 158 -9.21 -9.34 -18.52
N GLY A 159 -9.29 -10.65 -18.38
CA GLY A 159 -9.67 -11.54 -19.47
C GLY A 159 -11.07 -11.27 -20.03
N ALA A 160 -12.04 -11.04 -19.14
CA ALA A 160 -13.39 -10.64 -19.55
C ALA A 160 -13.41 -9.29 -20.26
N GLN A 161 -12.65 -8.31 -19.74
CA GLN A 161 -12.50 -6.99 -20.34
C GLN A 161 -11.86 -7.04 -21.74
N ASP A 162 -10.85 -7.87 -21.91
CA ASP A 162 -10.18 -8.03 -23.21
C ASP A 162 -11.11 -8.66 -24.25
N ASN A 163 -11.94 -9.62 -23.86
CA ASN A 163 -12.95 -10.19 -24.73
C ASN A 163 -13.98 -9.13 -25.18
N VAL A 164 -14.49 -8.32 -24.25
CA VAL A 164 -15.40 -7.20 -24.58
C VAL A 164 -14.71 -6.21 -25.53
N ARG A 165 -13.47 -5.84 -25.24
CA ARG A 165 -12.69 -4.91 -26.06
C ARG A 165 -12.48 -5.45 -27.47
N ASN A 166 -12.11 -6.73 -27.59
CA ASN A 166 -11.88 -7.36 -28.88
C ASN A 166 -13.17 -7.43 -29.71
N THR A 167 -14.28 -7.79 -29.10
CA THR A 167 -15.60 -7.81 -29.73
C THR A 167 -15.98 -6.41 -30.22
N LEU A 168 -15.84 -5.40 -29.38
CA LEU A 168 -16.14 -4.02 -29.75
C LEU A 168 -15.22 -3.48 -30.87
N ASN A 169 -13.96 -3.92 -30.91
CA ASN A 169 -13.04 -3.56 -32.00
C ASN A 169 -13.46 -4.12 -33.37
N GLN A 170 -14.23 -5.23 -33.37
CA GLN A 170 -14.73 -5.81 -34.62
C GLN A 170 -15.98 -5.12 -35.15
N ILE A 171 -16.83 -4.57 -34.26
CA ILE A 171 -18.14 -4.00 -34.63
C ILE A 171 -18.18 -2.47 -34.63
N ALA A 172 -17.27 -1.81 -33.93
CA ALA A 172 -17.25 -0.36 -33.79
C ALA A 172 -16.29 0.32 -34.77
N ASP A 173 -16.79 1.25 -35.59
CA ASP A 173 -15.93 2.12 -36.39
C ASP A 173 -15.36 3.25 -35.53
N PHE A 174 -14.11 3.07 -35.10
CA PHE A 174 -13.42 4.06 -34.25
C PHE A 174 -13.11 5.38 -34.95
N LYS A 175 -13.11 5.44 -36.28
CA LYS A 175 -12.98 6.72 -37.01
C LYS A 175 -14.18 7.63 -36.77
N VAL A 176 -15.36 7.05 -36.61
CA VAL A 176 -16.59 7.78 -36.27
C VAL A 176 -16.65 8.13 -34.78
N MET A 177 -16.08 7.29 -33.91
CA MET A 177 -16.12 7.47 -32.47
C MET A 177 -15.00 8.34 -31.89
N ALA A 178 -13.86 8.42 -32.55
CA ALA A 178 -12.69 9.17 -32.10
C ALA A 178 -12.98 10.67 -31.79
N PRO A 179 -13.76 11.42 -32.61
CA PRO A 179 -14.10 12.80 -32.31
C PRO A 179 -14.89 12.98 -31.01
N ILE A 180 -15.79 12.04 -30.71
CA ILE A 180 -16.66 12.10 -29.51
C ILE A 180 -15.85 11.84 -28.24
N SER A 181 -14.87 10.92 -28.30
CA SER A 181 -13.99 10.61 -27.17
C SER A 181 -13.01 11.75 -26.89
N LEU A 182 -12.46 12.38 -27.92
CA LEU A 182 -11.55 13.53 -27.79
C LEU A 182 -12.24 14.78 -27.22
N LEU A 183 -13.45 15.10 -27.69
CA LEU A 183 -14.24 16.21 -27.16
C LEU A 183 -14.61 16.02 -25.69
N ARG A 184 -14.90 14.79 -25.28
CA ARG A 184 -15.22 14.47 -23.87
C ARG A 184 -13.98 14.49 -22.99
N LEU A 185 -12.82 14.04 -23.48
CA LEU A 185 -11.55 14.16 -22.76
C LEU A 185 -11.14 15.63 -22.59
N LEU A 186 -11.29 16.45 -23.63
CA LEU A 186 -11.08 17.88 -23.54
C LEU A 186 -12.03 18.56 -22.54
N TRP A 187 -13.29 18.19 -22.55
CA TRP A 187 -14.27 18.72 -21.59
C TRP A 187 -13.96 18.32 -20.14
N LEU A 188 -13.53 17.06 -19.90
CA LEU A 188 -13.11 16.59 -18.56
C LEU A 188 -11.81 17.28 -18.10
N MET A 189 -10.86 17.50 -19.00
CA MET A 189 -9.64 18.26 -18.70
C MET A 189 -9.94 19.72 -18.34
N ILE A 190 -10.89 20.35 -19.02
CA ILE A 190 -11.33 21.74 -18.74
C ILE A 190 -12.02 21.80 -17.37
N GLN A 191 -12.85 20.81 -17.01
CA GLN A 191 -13.46 20.76 -15.68
C GLN A 191 -12.47 20.53 -14.54
N GLN A 192 -11.42 19.74 -14.77
CA GLN A 192 -10.35 19.56 -13.78
C GLN A 192 -9.44 20.78 -13.62
N ALA A 193 -9.32 21.60 -14.65
CA ALA A 193 -8.53 22.84 -14.59
C ALA A 193 -9.32 24.03 -14.00
N ALA A 194 -10.62 23.90 -13.82
CA ALA A 194 -11.51 24.93 -13.27
C ALA A 194 -11.84 24.75 -11.77
N CYS A 195 -11.28 23.71 -11.11
CA CYS A 195 -11.28 23.48 -9.66
C CYS A 195 -9.90 23.69 -9.08
#